data_8d5496512123bc0a954e70e9ab3dcde9
#
_entry.id   8d5496512123bc0a954e70e9ab3dcde9
#
_cell.length_a   1.000
_cell.length_b   1.000
_cell.length_c   1.000
_cell.angle_alpha   90.00
_cell.angle_beta   90.00
_cell.angle_gamma   90.00
#
_symmetry.space_group_name_H-M   'P 1'
#
loop_
_entity.id
_entity.type
_entity.pdbx_description
1 polymer ?
#
loop_
_entity_poly.entity_id
_entity_poly.type
_entity_poly.pdbx_seq_one_letter_code
_entity_poly.pdbx_strand_id
1 'polypeptide(L)'
;MFCGRHLLVSYLRPSYYSDARHSWAILALLVHFIRQHWPATRIVFRGDAGFYRPRLLEWCDRNGVDYLVGFSKNSKLLDEVKIPMARVRHHYRQAGEKMSGVYRFQYRARSWKRSRWIVSRLEHGELGANPRFIISSRYDDGTKLYYQQYCARGDMENRIKDQQLDLFADRSSST
;
A
#
# COMPACT_ATOMS: atom_id res chain seq x y z
N MET A 1 -5.99 11.63 -5.45
CA MET A 1 -6.30 10.87 -4.21
C MET A 1 -7.80 10.77 -4.05
N PHE A 2 -8.28 9.66 -3.49
CA PHE A 2 -9.72 9.41 -3.30
C PHE A 2 -10.01 9.03 -1.84
N CYS A 3 -11.24 9.31 -1.39
CA CYS A 3 -11.83 8.77 -0.16
C CYS A 3 -13.15 8.06 -0.54
N GLY A 4 -13.14 6.74 -0.50
CA GLY A 4 -14.23 5.95 -1.09
C GLY A 4 -14.41 6.29 -2.57
N ARG A 5 -15.56 6.83 -2.95
CA ARG A 5 -15.85 7.31 -4.32
C ARG A 5 -15.63 8.82 -4.53
N HIS A 6 -15.19 9.54 -3.53
CA HIS A 6 -14.99 10.98 -3.65
C HIS A 6 -13.55 11.30 -4.08
N LEU A 7 -13.40 12.04 -5.17
CA LEU A 7 -12.12 12.59 -5.58
C LEU A 7 -11.77 13.75 -4.64
N LEU A 8 -10.70 13.59 -3.85
CA LEU A 8 -10.22 14.62 -2.94
C LEU A 8 -9.26 15.58 -3.64
N VAL A 9 -8.37 15.06 -4.46
CA VAL A 9 -7.40 15.86 -5.21
C VAL A 9 -6.93 15.12 -6.45
N SER A 10 -6.87 15.87 -7.57
CA SER A 10 -6.15 15.50 -8.78
C SER A 10 -4.94 16.42 -8.90
N TYR A 11 -3.78 15.87 -9.18
CA TYR A 11 -2.54 16.62 -9.32
C TYR A 11 -1.83 16.21 -10.62
N LEU A 12 -1.79 17.13 -11.58
CA LEU A 12 -1.04 16.95 -12.81
C LEU A 12 0.45 17.22 -12.55
N ARG A 13 1.29 16.36 -13.06
CA ARG A 13 2.75 16.45 -12.97
C ARG A 13 3.41 16.07 -14.28
N PRO A 14 4.60 16.56 -14.57
CA PRO A 14 5.39 16.08 -15.70
C PRO A 14 5.70 14.58 -15.60
N SER A 15 5.68 13.88 -16.73
CA SER A 15 5.84 12.40 -16.78
C SER A 15 7.18 11.89 -16.24
N TYR A 16 8.23 12.70 -16.30
CA TYR A 16 9.57 12.35 -15.80
C TYR A 16 9.70 12.35 -14.28
N TYR A 17 8.71 12.83 -13.54
CA TYR A 17 8.70 12.74 -12.07
C TYR A 17 8.00 11.48 -11.58
N SER A 18 8.52 10.90 -10.49
CA SER A 18 7.88 9.73 -9.87
C SER A 18 6.49 10.06 -9.35
N ASP A 19 5.59 9.06 -9.37
CA ASP A 19 4.18 9.19 -8.92
C ASP A 19 4.03 9.66 -7.47
N ALA A 20 5.00 9.36 -6.63
CA ALA A 20 4.99 9.74 -5.23
C ALA A 20 5.62 11.12 -4.95
N ARG A 21 6.08 11.85 -5.98
CA ARG A 21 6.61 13.20 -5.77
C ARG A 21 5.50 14.09 -5.22
N HIS A 22 5.81 14.83 -4.18
CA HIS A 22 4.86 15.70 -3.44
C HIS A 22 3.72 14.98 -2.71
N SER A 23 3.60 13.65 -2.78
CA SER A 23 2.48 12.91 -2.14
C SER A 23 2.35 13.18 -0.64
N TRP A 24 3.48 13.35 0.08
CA TRP A 24 3.45 13.68 1.51
C TRP A 24 2.91 15.10 1.78
N ALA A 25 3.25 16.09 0.93
CA ALA A 25 2.78 17.46 1.09
C ALA A 25 1.27 17.57 0.78
N ILE A 26 0.83 16.91 -0.28
CA ILE A 26 -0.59 16.82 -0.64
C ILE A 26 -1.39 16.13 0.47
N LEU A 27 -0.87 15.02 1.01
CA LEU A 27 -1.51 14.34 2.13
C LEU A 27 -1.57 15.23 3.37
N ALA A 28 -0.50 16.00 3.66
CA ALA A 28 -0.46 16.92 4.79
C ALA A 28 -1.53 18.00 4.68
N LEU A 29 -1.71 18.60 3.51
CA LEU A 29 -2.76 19.60 3.26
C LEU A 29 -4.15 18.98 3.44
N LEU A 30 -4.40 17.80 2.88
CA LEU A 30 -5.68 17.11 3.03
C LEU A 30 -5.99 16.76 4.50
N VAL A 31 -5.01 16.24 5.22
CA VAL A 31 -5.17 15.90 6.65
C VAL A 31 -5.45 17.15 7.47
N HIS A 32 -4.72 18.24 7.21
CA HIS A 32 -4.96 19.50 7.88
C HIS A 32 -6.40 20.00 7.65
N PHE A 33 -6.84 20.06 6.40
CA PHE A 33 -8.20 20.46 6.03
C PHE A 33 -9.26 19.55 6.68
N ILE A 34 -9.10 18.23 6.62
CA ILE A 34 -10.06 17.29 7.21
C ILE A 34 -10.17 17.51 8.71
N ARG A 35 -9.04 17.70 9.41
CA ARG A 35 -9.03 17.87 10.86
C ARG A 35 -9.56 19.20 11.35
N GLN A 36 -9.54 20.24 10.51
CA GLN A 36 -10.21 21.50 10.83
C GLN A 36 -11.73 21.32 10.97
N HIS A 37 -12.34 20.43 10.18
CA HIS A 37 -13.77 20.18 10.17
C HIS A 37 -14.19 18.97 11.00
N TRP A 38 -13.32 17.95 11.08
CA TRP A 38 -13.55 16.68 11.79
C TRP A 38 -12.31 16.30 12.61
N PRO A 39 -12.06 16.93 13.75
CA PRO A 39 -10.82 16.78 14.51
C PRO A 39 -10.54 15.33 14.97
N ALA A 40 -11.60 14.58 15.33
CA ALA A 40 -11.50 13.21 15.84
C ALA A 40 -11.47 12.15 14.73
N THR A 41 -11.50 12.55 13.45
CA THR A 41 -11.54 11.59 12.34
C THR A 41 -10.26 10.77 12.25
N ARG A 42 -10.41 9.47 12.23
CA ARG A 42 -9.32 8.54 11.97
C ARG A 42 -9.02 8.49 10.47
N ILE A 43 -7.78 8.82 10.12
CA ILE A 43 -7.33 8.87 8.73
C ILE A 43 -6.38 7.70 8.48
N VAL A 44 -6.64 6.96 7.39
CA VAL A 44 -5.78 5.85 6.93
C VAL A 44 -5.33 6.13 5.50
N PHE A 45 -4.04 6.36 5.31
CA PHE A 45 -3.44 6.48 3.99
C PHE A 45 -3.21 5.10 3.36
N ARG A 46 -3.68 4.90 2.13
CA ARG A 46 -3.41 3.69 1.35
C ARG A 46 -2.71 4.05 0.05
N GLY A 47 -1.65 3.31 -0.25
CA GLY A 47 -0.89 3.50 -1.48
C GLY A 47 -0.25 2.20 -1.97
N ASP A 48 0.09 2.12 -3.26
CA ASP A 48 0.91 1.03 -3.77
C ASP A 48 2.39 1.22 -3.42
N ALA A 49 3.25 0.33 -3.92
CA ALA A 49 4.68 0.39 -3.67
C ALA A 49 5.34 1.65 -4.29
N GLY A 50 4.73 2.24 -5.31
CA GLY A 50 5.16 3.51 -5.91
C GLY A 50 5.06 4.68 -4.94
N PHE A 51 4.12 4.63 -3.99
CA PHE A 51 3.95 5.66 -2.95
C PHE A 51 4.78 5.41 -1.69
N TYR A 52 5.55 4.33 -1.63
CA TYR A 52 6.47 4.13 -0.52
C TYR A 52 7.57 5.20 -0.54
N ARG A 53 7.59 6.02 0.50
CA ARG A 53 8.67 6.98 0.81
C ARG A 53 8.88 7.03 2.32
N PRO A 54 10.10 6.85 2.83
CA PRO A 54 10.37 6.93 4.27
C PRO A 54 9.86 8.22 4.90
N ARG A 55 10.03 9.36 4.21
CA ARG A 55 9.54 10.67 4.66
C ARG A 55 8.02 10.71 4.82
N LEU A 56 7.27 10.09 3.90
CA LEU A 56 5.81 10.00 3.98
C LEU A 56 5.37 9.20 5.20
N LEU A 57 5.98 8.03 5.42
CA LEU A 57 5.66 7.19 6.57
C LEU A 57 6.03 7.86 7.90
N GLU A 58 7.20 8.51 7.97
CA GLU A 58 7.61 9.27 9.15
C GLU A 58 6.67 10.45 9.44
N TRP A 59 6.18 11.10 8.40
CA TRP A 59 5.19 12.18 8.56
C TRP A 59 3.86 11.61 9.09
N CYS A 60 3.36 10.51 8.54
CA CYS A 60 2.17 9.82 9.04
C CYS A 60 2.32 9.45 10.51
N ASP A 61 3.45 8.83 10.88
CA ASP A 61 3.77 8.44 12.26
C ASP A 61 3.69 9.61 13.24
N ARG A 62 4.23 10.79 12.85
CA ARG A 62 4.24 11.99 13.69
C ARG A 62 2.88 12.70 13.78
N ASN A 63 2.03 12.50 12.77
CA ASN A 63 0.76 13.20 12.68
C ASN A 63 -0.45 12.29 12.97
N GLY A 64 -0.24 11.09 13.54
CA GLY A 64 -1.34 10.20 13.89
C GLY A 64 -2.20 9.79 12.67
N VAL A 65 -1.56 9.61 11.51
CA VAL A 65 -2.19 9.09 10.29
C VAL A 65 -1.78 7.64 10.15
N ASP A 66 -2.75 6.74 10.15
CA ASP A 66 -2.50 5.34 9.86
C ASP A 66 -2.16 5.14 8.38
N TYR A 67 -1.45 4.05 8.06
CA TYR A 67 -1.13 3.75 6.67
C TYR A 67 -1.07 2.25 6.37
N LEU A 68 -1.39 1.92 5.11
CA LEU A 68 -1.19 0.63 4.46
C LEU A 68 -0.56 0.90 3.09
N VAL A 69 0.73 0.62 2.95
CA VAL A 69 1.49 0.96 1.73
C VAL A 69 2.18 -0.27 1.19
N GLY A 70 2.03 -0.51 -0.11
CA GLY A 70 2.76 -1.57 -0.79
C GLY A 70 4.26 -1.44 -0.58
N PHE A 71 4.93 -2.58 -0.45
CA PHE A 71 6.38 -2.61 -0.24
C PHE A 71 7.04 -3.61 -1.18
N SER A 72 8.00 -3.14 -1.93
CA SER A 72 8.74 -3.96 -2.89
C SER A 72 9.53 -5.04 -2.17
N LYS A 73 9.52 -6.25 -2.74
CA LYS A 73 10.32 -7.38 -2.24
C LYS A 73 11.81 -7.06 -2.28
N ASN A 74 12.51 -7.53 -1.26
CA ASN A 74 13.96 -7.51 -1.18
C ASN A 74 14.44 -8.81 -0.50
N SER A 75 15.75 -9.09 -0.55
CA SER A 75 16.32 -10.33 0.00
C SER A 75 15.95 -10.56 1.46
N LYS A 76 16.06 -9.54 2.30
CA LYS A 76 15.73 -9.66 3.74
C LYS A 76 14.27 -10.03 3.99
N LEU A 77 13.32 -9.42 3.25
CA LEU A 77 11.90 -9.77 3.36
C LEU A 77 11.63 -11.20 2.88
N LEU A 78 12.33 -11.64 1.83
CA LEU A 78 12.23 -13.02 1.34
C LEU A 78 12.78 -14.01 2.34
N ASP A 79 13.87 -13.68 3.02
CA ASP A 79 14.44 -14.51 4.09
C ASP A 79 13.48 -14.63 5.28
N GLU A 80 12.85 -13.54 5.71
CA GLU A 80 11.85 -13.53 6.79
C GLU A 80 10.64 -14.45 6.51
N VAL A 81 10.22 -14.53 5.26
CA VAL A 81 9.07 -15.37 4.87
C VAL A 81 9.45 -16.75 4.35
N LYS A 82 10.72 -17.13 4.38
CA LYS A 82 11.21 -18.40 3.82
C LYS A 82 10.49 -19.62 4.40
N ILE A 83 10.36 -19.68 5.74
CA ILE A 83 9.69 -20.79 6.43
C ILE A 83 8.17 -20.80 6.15
N PRO A 84 7.40 -19.70 6.37
CA PRO A 84 5.98 -19.72 6.05
C PRO A 84 5.71 -19.93 4.54
N MET A 85 6.57 -19.45 3.66
CA MET A 85 6.46 -19.74 2.22
C MET A 85 6.69 -21.24 1.91
N ALA A 86 7.61 -21.90 2.61
CA ALA A 86 7.82 -23.34 2.45
C ALA A 86 6.57 -24.14 2.84
N ARG A 87 5.83 -23.72 3.87
CA ARG A 87 4.54 -24.32 4.26
C ARG A 87 3.48 -24.14 3.16
N VAL A 88 3.33 -22.95 2.62
CA VAL A 88 2.38 -22.68 1.51
C VAL A 88 2.71 -23.53 0.29
N ARG A 89 4.00 -23.65 -0.05
CA ARG A 89 4.46 -24.50 -1.16
C ARG A 89 4.22 -25.99 -0.90
N HIS A 90 4.41 -26.46 0.34
CA HIS A 90 4.15 -27.85 0.73
C HIS A 90 2.66 -28.20 0.53
N HIS A 91 1.76 -27.33 1.01
CA HIS A 91 0.31 -27.51 0.81
C HIS A 91 -0.08 -27.50 -0.67
N TYR A 92 0.49 -26.60 -1.48
CA TYR A 92 0.25 -26.60 -2.93
C TYR A 92 0.64 -27.93 -3.58
N ARG A 93 1.79 -28.49 -3.19
CA ARG A 93 2.25 -29.79 -3.73
C ARG A 93 1.34 -30.95 -3.36
N GLN A 94 0.70 -30.90 -2.19
CA GLN A 94 -0.21 -31.94 -1.74
C GLN A 94 -1.62 -31.80 -2.36
N ALA A 95 -2.13 -30.57 -2.44
CA ALA A 95 -3.50 -30.31 -2.89
C ALA A 95 -3.63 -30.13 -4.42
N GLY A 96 -2.54 -29.78 -5.12
CA GLY A 96 -2.56 -29.46 -6.55
C GLY A 96 -3.22 -28.10 -6.86
N GLU A 97 -3.71 -27.39 -5.85
CA GLU A 97 -4.45 -26.16 -6.00
C GLU A 97 -3.68 -24.97 -5.47
N LYS A 98 -3.93 -23.80 -6.08
CA LYS A 98 -3.34 -22.54 -5.66
C LYS A 98 -3.60 -22.26 -4.18
N MET A 99 -2.53 -22.10 -3.42
CA MET A 99 -2.58 -21.83 -1.99
C MET A 99 -2.08 -20.43 -1.67
N SER A 100 -2.71 -19.81 -0.68
CA SER A 100 -2.25 -18.54 -0.14
C SER A 100 -2.43 -18.47 1.36
N GLY A 101 -1.56 -17.69 2.02
CA GLY A 101 -1.62 -17.40 3.44
C GLY A 101 -1.13 -16.00 3.73
N VAL A 102 -1.50 -15.49 4.90
CA VAL A 102 -1.03 -14.18 5.37
C VAL A 102 -0.11 -14.40 6.57
N TYR A 103 1.05 -13.76 6.51
CA TYR A 103 2.04 -13.79 7.57
C TYR A 103 2.43 -12.36 7.95
N ARG A 104 2.62 -12.10 9.24
CA ARG A 104 2.91 -10.77 9.75
C ARG A 104 4.14 -10.80 10.66
N PHE A 105 5.02 -9.83 10.51
CA PHE A 105 6.24 -9.70 11.28
C PHE A 105 6.67 -8.24 11.41
N GLN A 106 7.54 -7.96 12.38
CA GLN A 106 8.19 -6.66 12.49
C GLN A 106 9.44 -6.63 11.63
N TYR A 107 9.64 -5.52 10.94
CA TYR A 107 10.80 -5.30 10.10
C TYR A 107 11.33 -3.88 10.28
N ARG A 108 12.64 -3.73 10.25
CA ARG A 108 13.32 -2.43 10.26
C ARG A 108 14.27 -2.34 9.09
N ALA A 109 13.95 -1.53 8.10
CA ALA A 109 14.87 -1.18 7.03
C ALA A 109 16.00 -0.29 7.59
N ARG A 110 17.16 -0.35 6.95
CA ARG A 110 18.34 0.43 7.39
C ARG A 110 18.08 1.94 7.44
N SER A 111 17.21 2.45 6.56
CA SER A 111 16.81 3.85 6.49
C SER A 111 15.67 4.24 7.45
N TRP A 112 15.14 3.30 8.23
CA TRP A 112 14.04 3.58 9.14
C TRP A 112 14.53 3.86 10.56
N LYS A 113 13.93 4.87 11.18
CA LYS A 113 14.21 5.19 12.59
C LYS A 113 13.62 4.15 13.57
N ARG A 114 12.54 3.46 13.17
CA ARG A 114 11.84 2.47 13.97
C ARG A 114 11.41 1.25 13.15
N SER A 115 11.12 0.14 13.83
CA SER A 115 10.48 -1.03 13.22
C SER A 115 9.03 -0.71 12.85
N ARG A 116 8.54 -1.37 11.78
CA ARG A 116 7.15 -1.31 11.32
C ARG A 116 6.62 -2.71 11.08
N TRP A 117 5.31 -2.84 11.12
CA TRP A 117 4.66 -4.09 10.76
C TRP A 117 4.68 -4.30 9.26
N ILE A 118 5.10 -5.48 8.86
CA ILE A 118 4.95 -5.99 7.51
C ILE A 118 3.87 -7.05 7.53
N VAL A 119 2.91 -6.91 6.62
CA VAL A 119 1.94 -7.96 6.33
C VAL A 119 2.29 -8.51 4.96
N SER A 120 2.57 -9.80 4.90
CA SER A 120 2.89 -10.49 3.66
C SER A 120 1.74 -11.42 3.27
N ARG A 121 1.31 -11.32 2.01
CA ARG A 121 0.52 -12.35 1.36
C ARG A 121 1.48 -13.30 0.67
N LEU A 122 1.48 -14.53 1.11
CA LEU A 122 2.29 -15.62 0.56
C LEU A 122 1.40 -16.46 -0.34
N GLU A 123 1.76 -16.60 -1.59
CA GLU A 123 1.01 -17.34 -2.58
C GLU A 123 1.93 -18.28 -3.32
N HIS A 124 1.45 -19.49 -3.61
CA HIS A 124 2.09 -20.44 -4.50
C HIS A 124 1.07 -21.05 -5.45
N GLY A 125 1.38 -21.07 -6.71
CA GLY A 125 0.57 -21.65 -7.78
C GLY A 125 1.46 -22.16 -8.91
N GLU A 126 0.92 -22.37 -10.08
CA GLU A 126 1.61 -22.87 -11.28
C GLU A 126 2.84 -22.00 -11.63
N LEU A 127 2.74 -20.68 -11.50
CA LEU A 127 3.84 -19.74 -11.76
C LEU A 127 4.86 -19.65 -10.61
N GLY A 128 4.73 -20.52 -9.59
CA GLY A 128 5.64 -20.58 -8.45
C GLY A 128 5.25 -19.65 -7.31
N ALA A 129 6.26 -19.31 -6.47
CA ALA A 129 6.08 -18.49 -5.28
C ALA A 129 5.92 -17.00 -5.62
N ASN A 130 4.87 -16.39 -5.11
CA ASN A 130 4.56 -14.97 -5.32
C ASN A 130 4.27 -14.25 -3.99
N PRO A 131 5.29 -13.96 -3.18
CA PRO A 131 5.10 -13.18 -1.97
C PRO A 131 4.87 -11.70 -2.32
N ARG A 132 3.90 -11.08 -1.64
CA ARG A 132 3.61 -9.63 -1.72
C ARG A 132 3.63 -9.05 -0.33
N PHE A 133 4.11 -7.83 -0.19
CA PHE A 133 4.34 -7.17 1.10
C PHE A 133 3.66 -5.82 1.14
N ILE A 134 3.10 -5.50 2.31
CA ILE A 134 2.64 -4.16 2.65
C ILE A 134 3.22 -3.75 4.00
N ILE A 135 3.47 -2.47 4.16
CA ILE A 135 3.82 -1.85 5.44
C ILE A 135 2.55 -1.35 6.10
N SER A 136 2.38 -1.63 7.38
CA SER A 136 1.26 -1.15 8.20
C SER A 136 1.77 -0.41 9.43
N SER A 137 1.13 0.73 9.77
CA SER A 137 1.26 1.36 11.09
C SER A 137 0.46 0.61 12.16
N ARG A 138 -0.53 -0.20 11.73
CA ARG A 138 -1.51 -0.85 12.59
C ARG A 138 -1.14 -2.28 12.89
N TYR A 139 -1.45 -2.67 14.11
CA TYR A 139 -1.41 -4.06 14.57
C TYR A 139 -2.84 -4.62 14.63
N ASP A 140 -3.34 -5.03 13.48
CA ASP A 140 -4.64 -5.70 13.36
C ASP A 140 -4.46 -7.08 12.73
N ASP A 141 -5.55 -7.83 12.56
CA ASP A 141 -5.52 -9.09 11.83
C ASP A 141 -4.96 -8.89 10.41
N GLY A 142 -3.93 -9.69 10.07
CA GLY A 142 -3.21 -9.54 8.81
C GLY A 142 -4.08 -9.80 7.57
N THR A 143 -5.02 -10.73 7.67
CA THR A 143 -5.96 -11.08 6.58
C THR A 143 -6.90 -9.90 6.33
N LYS A 144 -7.43 -9.32 7.41
CA LYS A 144 -8.27 -8.13 7.34
C LYS A 144 -7.52 -6.93 6.77
N LEU A 145 -6.29 -6.68 7.25
CA LEU A 145 -5.44 -5.59 6.74
C LEU A 145 -5.14 -5.76 5.26
N TYR A 146 -4.79 -6.98 4.83
CA TYR A 146 -4.40 -7.22 3.45
C TYR A 146 -5.61 -7.24 2.51
N TYR A 147 -6.59 -8.11 2.73
CA TYR A 147 -7.69 -8.31 1.80
C TYR A 147 -8.79 -7.25 1.91
N GLN A 148 -9.23 -6.93 3.13
CA GLN A 148 -10.37 -6.03 3.31
C GLN A 148 -9.98 -4.55 3.24
N GLN A 149 -8.75 -4.19 3.63
CA GLN A 149 -8.35 -2.80 3.67
C GLN A 149 -7.38 -2.43 2.53
N TYR A 150 -6.30 -3.19 2.33
CA TYR A 150 -5.33 -2.87 1.29
C TYR A 150 -5.86 -3.21 -0.11
N CYS A 151 -6.39 -4.42 -0.34
CA CYS A 151 -6.91 -4.84 -1.65
C CYS A 151 -8.19 -4.13 -2.07
N ALA A 152 -9.01 -3.64 -1.13
CA ALA A 152 -10.15 -2.77 -1.43
C ALA A 152 -9.77 -1.47 -2.18
N ARG A 153 -8.48 -1.24 -2.40
CA ARG A 153 -7.96 -0.23 -3.32
C ARG A 153 -8.29 -0.52 -4.80
N GLY A 154 -8.61 -1.76 -5.17
CA GLY A 154 -8.93 -2.12 -6.57
C GLY A 154 -10.04 -1.27 -7.18
N ASP A 155 -11.00 -0.82 -6.36
CA ASP A 155 -12.03 0.14 -6.79
C ASP A 155 -11.45 1.50 -7.25
N MET A 156 -10.27 1.88 -6.75
CA MET A 156 -9.63 3.14 -7.12
C MET A 156 -9.12 3.12 -8.57
N GLU A 157 -8.66 1.98 -9.07
CA GLU A 157 -8.18 1.86 -10.46
C GLU A 157 -9.33 2.07 -11.44
N ASN A 158 -10.52 1.55 -11.13
CA ASN A 158 -11.72 1.81 -11.93
C ASN A 158 -12.09 3.29 -11.90
N ARG A 159 -12.04 3.94 -10.74
CA ARG A 159 -12.34 5.37 -10.62
C ARG A 159 -11.31 6.29 -11.26
N ILE A 160 -10.05 5.90 -11.32
CA ILE A 160 -9.04 6.61 -12.11
C ILE A 160 -9.39 6.51 -13.59
N LYS A 161 -9.82 5.33 -14.07
CA LYS A 161 -10.29 5.15 -15.44
C LYS A 161 -11.52 5.99 -15.74
N ASP A 162 -12.52 5.98 -14.83
CA ASP A 162 -13.72 6.81 -14.98
C ASP A 162 -13.34 8.30 -15.09
N GLN A 163 -12.46 8.77 -14.19
CA GLN A 163 -11.97 10.15 -14.25
C GLN A 163 -11.21 10.46 -15.55
N GLN A 164 -10.40 9.51 -16.05
CA GLN A 164 -9.67 9.68 -17.31
C GLN A 164 -10.62 9.73 -18.50
N LEU A 165 -11.65 8.90 -18.53
CA LEU A 165 -12.62 8.85 -19.60
C LEU A 165 -13.57 10.06 -19.56
N ASP A 166 -14.13 10.37 -18.41
CA ASP A 166 -15.19 11.37 -18.27
C ASP A 166 -14.64 12.81 -18.26
N LEU A 167 -13.41 13.02 -17.76
CA LEU A 167 -12.79 14.35 -17.66
C LEU A 167 -11.66 14.55 -18.69
N PHE A 168 -11.49 13.64 -19.64
CA PHE A 168 -10.38 13.68 -20.62
C PHE A 168 -9.00 13.85 -19.97
N ALA A 169 -8.84 13.35 -18.76
CA ALA A 169 -7.63 13.50 -17.96
C ALA A 169 -6.49 12.54 -18.40
N ASP A 170 -6.69 11.80 -19.47
CA ASP A 170 -5.71 10.92 -20.13
C ASP A 170 -4.72 11.67 -21.04
N ARG A 171 -5.03 12.94 -21.36
CA ARG A 171 -4.16 13.78 -22.18
C ARG A 171 -2.92 14.20 -21.38
N SER A 172 -1.89 13.36 -21.41
CA SER A 172 -0.55 13.80 -21.07
C SER A 172 -0.08 14.77 -22.17
N SER A 173 0.22 16.02 -21.81
CA SER A 173 0.92 16.90 -22.72
C SER A 173 2.29 16.31 -23.01
N SER A 174 2.49 15.81 -24.23
CA SER A 174 3.81 15.56 -24.79
C SER A 174 4.43 16.92 -25.14
N THR A 175 5.24 17.47 -24.30
CA THR A 175 6.21 18.52 -24.63
C THR A 175 7.56 18.05 -24.15
#